data_998f4652d6c3d3e8ea47f1f8697eb760
#
_entry.id   998f4652d6c3d3e8ea47f1f8697eb760
#
_cell.length_a   1.000
_cell.length_b   1.000
_cell.length_c   1.000
_cell.angle_alpha   90.00
_cell.angle_beta   90.00
_cell.angle_gamma   90.00
#
_symmetry.space_group_name_H-M   'P 1'
#
loop_
_entity.id
_entity.type
_entity.pdbx_description
1 polymer ?
#
loop_
_entity_poly.entity_id
_entity_poly.type
_entity_poly.pdbx_seq_one_letter_code
_entity_poly.pdbx_strand_id
1 'polypeptide(L)'
;MYFGSISETEERKRSMQHRDYFEKEVRTVLCVRDLERSRNFYQQTLELVPVWDGGMEGCRFAAAGGAVELRPSGTNLPQGPTTIMLEADNVDDCYSRLAKKPGLHVYEHIADRPYGIRLFQLLDPDENVIVIFSWSRDVMEYQHGWQPTVPGMFRGEYRAVAYVDVADYEQSLAFYRDILRLRACYTWDYGTKDRGHKFVIGSGDGTLEVLCRKDPMPQGNETLMFEAQDADSCFEAIMKKAGPLVQVLQEPYGCKDGTRAFTLLDPHGNHVVIYSEQR
;
A
#
# COMPACT_ATOMS: atom_id res chain seq x y z
N MET A 1 -27.48 27.92 32.45
CA MET A 1 -27.18 27.06 31.29
C MET A 1 -26.21 26.01 31.76
N TYR A 2 -26.68 24.78 31.96
CA TYR A 2 -25.85 23.65 32.36
C TYR A 2 -25.23 23.05 31.08
N PHE A 3 -23.91 23.13 30.90
CA PHE A 3 -23.19 22.31 29.97
C PHE A 3 -23.01 20.93 30.61
N GLY A 4 -23.77 19.94 30.15
CA GLY A 4 -23.57 18.57 30.53
C GLY A 4 -22.26 18.04 29.97
N SER A 5 -21.33 17.66 30.84
CA SER A 5 -20.13 16.92 30.48
C SER A 5 -20.56 15.56 29.93
N ILE A 6 -20.23 15.30 28.69
CA ILE A 6 -20.35 13.95 28.10
C ILE A 6 -19.42 13.05 28.92
N SER A 7 -19.93 11.96 29.46
CA SER A 7 -19.14 11.06 30.30
C SER A 7 -18.04 10.39 29.45
N GLU A 8 -16.84 10.18 30.04
CA GLU A 8 -15.74 9.43 29.42
C GLU A 8 -16.19 8.09 28.84
N THR A 9 -17.28 7.51 29.38
CA THR A 9 -17.87 6.26 28.91
C THR A 9 -18.60 6.43 27.56
N GLU A 10 -19.21 7.61 27.31
CA GLU A 10 -19.87 7.91 26.03
C GLU A 10 -18.88 8.33 24.96
N GLU A 11 -17.78 9.03 25.32
CA GLU A 11 -16.68 9.28 24.41
C GLU A 11 -15.96 7.97 24.02
N ARG A 12 -15.70 7.08 24.98
CA ARG A 12 -15.19 5.73 24.70
C ARG A 12 -16.15 4.92 23.83
N LYS A 13 -17.46 4.98 24.06
CA LYS A 13 -18.46 4.28 23.21
C LYS A 13 -18.54 4.89 21.81
N ARG A 14 -18.42 6.22 21.64
CA ARG A 14 -18.35 6.87 20.33
C ARG A 14 -17.04 6.54 19.60
N SER A 15 -15.90 6.48 20.29
CA SER A 15 -14.63 6.03 19.72
C SER A 15 -14.64 4.54 19.34
N MET A 16 -15.41 3.71 20.08
CA MET A 16 -15.60 2.30 19.71
C MET A 16 -16.51 2.07 18.50
N GLN A 17 -17.37 3.04 18.13
CA GLN A 17 -18.22 2.93 16.93
C GLN A 17 -17.51 3.30 15.61
N HIS A 18 -16.31 3.89 15.68
CA HIS A 18 -15.47 4.26 14.54
C HIS A 18 -14.06 3.63 14.63
N ARG A 19 -13.94 2.39 15.11
CA ARG A 19 -12.66 1.70 15.00
C ARG A 19 -12.43 1.35 13.53
N ASP A 20 -11.36 1.93 12.97
CA ASP A 20 -10.77 1.46 11.73
C ASP A 20 -10.46 -0.04 11.91
N TYR A 21 -10.73 -0.85 10.90
CA TYR A 21 -10.43 -2.29 10.98
C TYR A 21 -8.94 -2.56 11.09
N PHE A 22 -8.11 -1.61 10.62
CA PHE A 22 -6.68 -1.77 10.41
C PHE A 22 -5.88 -0.88 11.35
N GLU A 23 -4.81 -1.45 11.93
CA GLU A 23 -4.10 -0.80 13.02
C GLU A 23 -2.80 -0.12 12.61
N LYS A 24 -2.00 -0.68 11.69
CA LYS A 24 -0.61 -0.25 11.57
C LYS A 24 -0.14 0.03 10.15
N GLU A 25 0.03 -0.97 9.33
CA GLU A 25 0.72 -0.81 8.05
C GLU A 25 -0.04 -1.46 6.89
N VAL A 26 0.21 -0.96 5.71
CA VAL A 26 -0.11 -1.64 4.47
C VAL A 26 1.16 -2.28 3.91
N ARG A 27 1.04 -3.50 3.41
CA ARG A 27 2.13 -4.19 2.69
C ARG A 27 1.70 -4.47 1.27
N THR A 28 2.65 -4.30 0.35
CA THR A 28 2.53 -4.85 -0.99
C THR A 28 3.38 -6.10 -1.08
N VAL A 29 2.79 -7.20 -1.54
CA VAL A 29 3.50 -8.46 -1.72
C VAL A 29 3.86 -8.61 -3.18
N LEU A 30 5.14 -8.78 -3.44
CA LEU A 30 5.71 -8.99 -4.77
C LEU A 30 6.10 -10.46 -4.93
N CYS A 31 5.55 -11.11 -5.95
CA CYS A 31 5.96 -12.46 -6.33
C CYS A 31 7.17 -12.39 -7.24
N VAL A 32 8.30 -12.95 -6.78
CA VAL A 32 9.60 -12.84 -7.47
C VAL A 32 10.10 -14.20 -7.96
N ARG A 33 10.72 -14.20 -9.15
CA ARG A 33 11.26 -15.43 -9.78
C ARG A 33 12.54 -15.90 -9.12
N ASP A 34 13.37 -14.94 -8.67
CA ASP A 34 14.62 -15.18 -7.97
C ASP A 34 14.65 -14.32 -6.71
N LEU A 35 14.35 -14.96 -5.56
CA LEU A 35 14.23 -14.27 -4.28
C LEU A 35 15.54 -13.61 -3.84
N GLU A 36 16.70 -14.25 -4.09
CA GLU A 36 18.00 -13.68 -3.68
C GLU A 36 18.36 -12.47 -4.54
N ARG A 37 18.15 -12.53 -5.85
CA ARG A 37 18.36 -11.41 -6.76
C ARG A 37 17.47 -10.22 -6.37
N SER A 38 16.19 -10.46 -6.11
CA SER A 38 15.25 -9.40 -5.74
C SER A 38 15.55 -8.88 -4.34
N ARG A 39 15.92 -9.74 -3.35
CA ARG A 39 16.40 -9.33 -2.03
C ARG A 39 17.58 -8.35 -2.15
N ASN A 40 18.58 -8.70 -2.95
CA ASN A 40 19.74 -7.84 -3.18
C ASN A 40 19.35 -6.50 -3.81
N PHE A 41 18.41 -6.49 -4.73
CA PHE A 41 17.91 -5.26 -5.33
C PHE A 41 17.26 -4.33 -4.29
N TYR A 42 16.33 -4.84 -3.49
CA TYR A 42 15.64 -4.03 -2.47
C TYR A 42 16.57 -3.59 -1.36
N GLN A 43 17.49 -4.46 -0.92
CA GLN A 43 18.41 -4.16 0.18
C GLN A 43 19.61 -3.31 -0.25
N GLN A 44 20.28 -3.66 -1.36
CA GLN A 44 21.55 -3.03 -1.74
C GLN A 44 21.36 -1.89 -2.75
N THR A 45 20.38 -2.01 -3.65
CA THR A 45 20.14 -0.98 -4.66
C THR A 45 19.22 0.10 -4.13
N LEU A 46 18.08 -0.26 -3.55
CA LEU A 46 17.14 0.69 -2.97
C LEU A 46 17.46 1.04 -1.51
N GLU A 47 18.39 0.33 -0.86
CA GLU A 47 18.82 0.57 0.52
C GLU A 47 17.67 0.48 1.54
N LEU A 48 16.65 -0.35 1.25
CA LEU A 48 15.55 -0.61 2.19
C LEU A 48 16.04 -1.48 3.35
N VAL A 49 15.49 -1.22 4.54
CA VAL A 49 15.87 -1.92 5.78
C VAL A 49 15.10 -3.24 5.88
N PRO A 50 15.78 -4.41 5.95
CA PRO A 50 15.12 -5.68 6.17
C PRO A 50 14.54 -5.73 7.58
N VAL A 51 13.27 -6.14 7.70
CA VAL A 51 12.54 -6.25 8.98
C VAL A 51 12.07 -7.66 9.26
N TRP A 52 12.09 -8.53 8.25
CA TRP A 52 11.83 -9.95 8.39
C TRP A 52 12.58 -10.75 7.33
N ASP A 53 13.14 -11.87 7.73
CA ASP A 53 13.81 -12.83 6.85
C ASP A 53 13.31 -14.25 7.14
N GLY A 54 12.50 -14.78 6.23
CA GLY A 54 11.98 -16.15 6.24
C GLY A 54 12.82 -17.13 5.42
N GLY A 55 14.05 -16.78 5.07
CA GLY A 55 14.91 -17.61 4.22
C GLY A 55 14.31 -17.82 2.84
N MET A 56 14.02 -19.06 2.48
CA MET A 56 13.42 -19.41 1.20
C MET A 56 11.90 -19.08 1.10
N GLU A 57 11.26 -18.78 2.21
CA GLU A 57 9.83 -18.43 2.21
C GLU A 57 9.58 -16.97 1.83
N GLY A 58 10.59 -16.11 1.91
CA GLY A 58 10.50 -14.69 1.55
C GLY A 58 11.25 -13.78 2.49
N CYS A 59 11.13 -12.50 2.28
CA CYS A 59 11.67 -11.45 3.15
C CYS A 59 10.82 -10.20 3.07
N ARG A 60 10.97 -9.29 4.06
CA ARG A 60 10.23 -8.04 4.13
C ARG A 60 11.16 -6.89 4.41
N PHE A 61 10.89 -5.77 3.79
CA PHE A 61 11.62 -4.51 3.94
C PHE A 61 10.68 -3.42 4.43
N ALA A 62 11.13 -2.68 5.43
CA ALA A 62 10.44 -1.47 5.84
C ALA A 62 10.52 -0.40 4.74
N ALA A 63 9.41 0.27 4.51
CA ALA A 63 9.29 1.35 3.54
C ALA A 63 8.39 2.45 4.14
N ALA A 64 9.00 3.36 4.91
CA ALA A 64 8.28 4.40 5.66
C ALA A 64 7.10 3.82 6.49
N GLY A 65 5.87 4.24 6.27
CA GLY A 65 4.68 3.76 6.97
C GLY A 65 4.10 2.45 6.45
N GLY A 66 4.84 1.71 5.61
CA GLY A 66 4.41 0.44 5.06
C GLY A 66 5.57 -0.52 4.85
N ALA A 67 5.33 -1.58 4.08
CA ALA A 67 6.36 -2.56 3.80
C ALA A 67 6.23 -3.18 2.39
N VAL A 68 7.36 -3.58 1.85
CA VAL A 68 7.46 -4.44 0.67
C VAL A 68 7.81 -5.84 1.14
N GLU A 69 7.01 -6.81 0.78
CA GLU A 69 7.25 -8.21 1.09
C GLU A 69 7.51 -9.00 -0.19
N LEU A 70 8.63 -9.71 -0.26
CA LEU A 70 9.00 -10.56 -1.38
C LEU A 70 8.62 -12.00 -1.07
N ARG A 71 7.89 -12.64 -1.98
CA ARG A 71 7.56 -14.07 -1.93
C ARG A 71 8.04 -14.77 -3.20
N PRO A 72 8.58 -15.98 -3.12
CA PRO A 72 8.98 -16.72 -4.30
C PRO A 72 7.76 -17.01 -5.19
N SER A 73 7.97 -17.02 -6.50
CA SER A 73 6.97 -17.47 -7.47
C SER A 73 6.57 -18.92 -7.21
N GLY A 74 5.35 -19.29 -7.62
CA GLY A 74 4.79 -20.62 -7.33
C GLY A 74 3.93 -20.69 -6.08
N THR A 75 3.71 -19.56 -5.40
CA THR A 75 2.67 -19.42 -4.37
C THR A 75 1.31 -19.18 -5.03
N ASN A 76 0.22 -19.32 -4.25
CA ASN A 76 -1.15 -19.03 -4.73
C ASN A 76 -1.45 -17.51 -4.84
N LEU A 77 -0.43 -16.68 -4.81
CA LEU A 77 -0.55 -15.23 -4.98
C LEU A 77 -0.52 -14.86 -6.46
N PRO A 78 -1.12 -13.73 -6.85
CA PRO A 78 -1.03 -13.20 -8.19
C PRO A 78 0.40 -13.11 -8.68
N GLN A 79 0.62 -13.45 -9.92
CA GLN A 79 1.90 -13.31 -10.61
C GLN A 79 1.76 -12.17 -11.62
N GLY A 80 2.75 -11.35 -11.71
CA GLY A 80 2.79 -10.25 -12.66
C GLY A 80 3.32 -8.97 -12.03
N PRO A 81 3.58 -7.97 -12.85
CA PRO A 81 4.16 -6.72 -12.37
C PRO A 81 3.17 -5.96 -11.48
N THR A 82 3.68 -5.46 -10.39
CA THR A 82 2.99 -4.67 -9.38
C THR A 82 3.64 -3.28 -9.30
N THR A 83 2.92 -2.29 -8.80
CA THR A 83 3.44 -0.94 -8.60
C THR A 83 3.51 -0.60 -7.11
N ILE A 84 4.64 -0.03 -6.69
CA ILE A 84 4.79 0.61 -5.38
C ILE A 84 5.28 2.04 -5.55
N MET A 85 4.94 2.92 -4.62
CA MET A 85 5.40 4.30 -4.60
C MET A 85 6.14 4.61 -3.30
N LEU A 86 7.33 5.20 -3.44
CA LEU A 86 8.22 5.55 -2.34
C LEU A 86 8.52 7.05 -2.39
N GLU A 87 8.20 7.76 -1.32
CA GLU A 87 8.56 9.17 -1.21
C GLU A 87 10.04 9.30 -0.80
N ALA A 88 10.79 10.10 -1.54
CA ALA A 88 12.15 10.49 -1.24
C ALA A 88 12.19 11.92 -0.70
N ASP A 89 13.08 12.21 0.24
CA ASP A 89 13.31 13.58 0.71
C ASP A 89 13.71 14.53 -0.44
N ASN A 90 14.52 14.02 -1.36
CA ASN A 90 14.94 14.72 -2.56
C ASN A 90 15.03 13.71 -3.72
N VAL A 91 14.06 13.77 -4.61
CA VAL A 91 13.97 12.84 -5.74
C VAL A 91 15.11 13.05 -6.76
N ASP A 92 15.64 14.27 -6.91
CA ASP A 92 16.76 14.55 -7.84
C ASP A 92 18.05 13.91 -7.34
N ASP A 93 18.33 13.99 -6.04
CA ASP A 93 19.50 13.32 -5.43
C ASP A 93 19.34 11.79 -5.52
N CYS A 94 18.16 11.29 -5.24
CA CYS A 94 17.82 9.88 -5.34
C CYS A 94 18.03 9.38 -6.80
N TYR A 95 17.50 10.11 -7.78
CA TYR A 95 17.68 9.80 -9.20
C TYR A 95 19.16 9.80 -9.58
N SER A 96 19.90 10.83 -9.15
CA SER A 96 21.33 10.97 -9.48
C SER A 96 22.20 9.83 -8.91
N ARG A 97 21.81 9.28 -7.77
CA ARG A 97 22.46 8.11 -7.15
C ARG A 97 22.08 6.82 -7.85
N LEU A 98 20.79 6.60 -8.07
CA LEU A 98 20.27 5.35 -8.60
C LEU A 98 20.56 5.19 -10.11
N ALA A 99 20.34 6.21 -10.92
CA ALA A 99 20.53 6.13 -12.37
C ALA A 99 21.98 5.81 -12.79
N LYS A 100 22.95 5.96 -11.89
CA LYS A 100 24.35 5.60 -12.11
C LYS A 100 24.69 4.15 -11.73
N LYS A 101 23.78 3.45 -11.03
CA LYS A 101 24.04 2.07 -10.62
C LYS A 101 23.98 1.14 -11.84
N PRO A 102 25.02 0.32 -12.09
CA PRO A 102 25.03 -0.56 -13.24
C PRO A 102 23.91 -1.61 -13.15
N GLY A 103 23.26 -1.87 -14.28
CA GLY A 103 22.19 -2.85 -14.39
C GLY A 103 20.83 -2.40 -13.86
N LEU A 104 20.71 -1.14 -13.42
CA LEU A 104 19.41 -0.59 -13.04
C LEU A 104 18.62 -0.16 -14.28
N HIS A 105 17.39 -0.61 -14.39
CA HIS A 105 16.49 -0.23 -15.48
C HIS A 105 15.64 0.98 -15.08
N VAL A 106 16.00 2.15 -15.59
CA VAL A 106 15.16 3.35 -15.50
C VAL A 106 14.05 3.23 -16.54
N TYR A 107 12.83 3.00 -16.07
CA TYR A 107 11.63 2.86 -16.90
C TYR A 107 11.12 4.21 -17.39
N GLU A 108 11.12 5.21 -16.51
CA GLU A 108 10.79 6.59 -16.83
C GLU A 108 11.79 7.54 -16.17
N HIS A 109 12.36 8.46 -16.96
CA HIS A 109 13.28 9.46 -16.45
C HIS A 109 12.57 10.52 -15.61
N ILE A 110 13.35 11.17 -14.74
CA ILE A 110 12.81 12.17 -13.80
C ILE A 110 12.08 13.31 -14.52
N ALA A 111 10.86 13.57 -14.09
CA ALA A 111 10.01 14.63 -14.65
C ALA A 111 9.02 15.17 -13.60
N ASP A 112 8.60 16.42 -13.81
CA ASP A 112 7.52 17.03 -13.05
C ASP A 112 6.16 16.55 -13.54
N ARG A 113 5.20 16.44 -12.62
CA ARG A 113 3.81 16.10 -12.91
C ARG A 113 2.88 17.26 -12.60
N PRO A 114 1.75 17.39 -13.32
CA PRO A 114 0.81 18.51 -13.14
C PRO A 114 0.28 18.70 -11.73
N TYR A 115 0.26 17.62 -10.93
CA TYR A 115 -0.27 17.62 -9.57
C TYR A 115 0.79 17.91 -8.48
N GLY A 116 1.92 18.53 -8.85
CA GLY A 116 2.94 18.96 -7.90
C GLY A 116 3.83 17.85 -7.35
N ILE A 117 3.91 16.74 -8.05
CA ILE A 117 4.85 15.65 -7.77
C ILE A 117 5.96 15.67 -8.83
N ARG A 118 7.20 15.51 -8.38
CA ARG A 118 8.34 15.19 -9.24
C ARG A 118 8.73 13.75 -9.01
N LEU A 119 8.83 12.96 -10.07
CA LEU A 119 9.03 11.52 -9.98
C LEU A 119 9.90 10.96 -11.10
N PHE A 120 10.41 9.75 -10.88
CA PHE A 120 10.93 8.83 -11.88
C PHE A 120 10.49 7.41 -11.56
N GLN A 121 10.68 6.49 -12.51
CA GLN A 121 10.25 5.10 -12.35
C GLN A 121 11.40 4.15 -12.68
N LEU A 122 11.49 3.09 -11.89
CA LEU A 122 12.42 1.98 -12.07
C LEU A 122 11.65 0.68 -12.28
N LEU A 123 12.28 -0.27 -12.97
CA LEU A 123 11.85 -1.65 -12.90
C LEU A 123 12.77 -2.42 -11.95
N ASP A 124 12.17 -3.25 -11.10
CA ASP A 124 12.89 -4.24 -10.33
C ASP A 124 13.27 -5.45 -11.21
N PRO A 125 13.99 -6.48 -10.69
CA PRO A 125 14.36 -7.66 -11.45
C PRO A 125 13.21 -8.50 -12.03
N ASP A 126 11.99 -8.32 -11.50
CA ASP A 126 10.77 -9.02 -11.89
C ASP A 126 9.79 -8.14 -12.67
N GLU A 127 10.25 -6.94 -13.10
CA GLU A 127 9.49 -5.95 -13.85
C GLU A 127 8.41 -5.21 -13.04
N ASN A 128 8.45 -5.30 -11.69
CA ASN A 128 7.62 -4.46 -10.86
C ASN A 128 8.03 -2.99 -11.01
N VAL A 129 7.04 -2.10 -11.03
CA VAL A 129 7.28 -0.65 -11.18
C VAL A 129 7.48 -0.02 -9.81
N ILE A 130 8.61 0.62 -9.65
CA ILE A 130 8.92 1.39 -8.44
C ILE A 130 8.91 2.86 -8.80
N VAL A 131 7.87 3.55 -8.35
CA VAL A 131 7.74 4.99 -8.51
C VAL A 131 8.43 5.66 -7.33
N ILE A 132 9.44 6.47 -7.62
CA ILE A 132 10.13 7.27 -6.60
C ILE A 132 9.78 8.73 -6.84
N PHE A 133 9.27 9.39 -5.82
CA PHE A 133 8.72 10.73 -5.95
C PHE A 133 9.09 11.65 -4.77
N SER A 134 8.98 12.94 -4.99
CA SER A 134 8.85 13.95 -3.93
C SER A 134 7.79 14.97 -4.30
N TRP A 135 7.18 15.57 -3.30
CA TRP A 135 6.26 16.68 -3.51
C TRP A 135 7.04 17.96 -3.85
N SER A 136 6.47 18.82 -4.70
CA SER A 136 7.00 20.17 -4.90
C SER A 136 6.93 20.96 -3.59
N ARG A 137 7.85 21.93 -3.40
CA ARG A 137 7.92 22.74 -2.18
C ARG A 137 6.58 23.42 -1.84
N ASP A 138 5.85 23.88 -2.85
CA ASP A 138 4.57 24.55 -2.69
C ASP A 138 3.47 23.65 -2.10
N VAL A 139 3.57 22.33 -2.34
CA VAL A 139 2.64 21.35 -1.77
C VAL A 139 3.09 20.90 -0.38
N MET A 140 4.39 20.82 -0.13
CA MET A 140 4.97 20.46 1.18
C MET A 140 4.60 21.46 2.29
N GLU A 141 4.50 22.75 1.99
CA GLU A 141 4.08 23.77 2.98
C GLU A 141 2.64 23.55 3.46
N TYR A 142 1.81 22.87 2.68
CA TYR A 142 0.40 22.58 3.04
C TYR A 142 0.22 21.28 3.86
N GLN A 143 1.21 20.39 3.88
CA GLN A 143 1.15 19.09 4.57
C GLN A 143 1.94 19.05 5.89
N HIS A 144 2.04 20.18 6.61
CA HIS A 144 2.83 20.30 7.84
C HIS A 144 2.46 19.29 8.93
N GLY A 145 3.45 18.57 9.41
CA GLY A 145 3.41 17.75 10.63
C GLY A 145 4.08 16.40 10.56
N TRP A 146 4.46 15.94 9.36
CA TRP A 146 5.06 14.63 9.20
C TRP A 146 6.59 14.68 9.43
N GLN A 147 7.09 13.82 10.33
CA GLN A 147 8.52 13.62 10.57
C GLN A 147 8.89 12.20 10.15
N PRO A 148 9.93 12.02 9.32
CA PRO A 148 10.34 10.68 8.88
C PRO A 148 10.86 9.87 10.08
N THR A 149 10.36 8.67 10.24
CA THR A 149 10.70 7.77 11.36
C THR A 149 11.75 6.73 11.01
N VAL A 150 12.05 6.53 9.73
CA VAL A 150 12.96 5.47 9.26
C VAL A 150 14.22 6.08 8.64
N PRO A 151 15.44 5.69 9.08
CA PRO A 151 16.68 6.07 8.41
C PRO A 151 16.76 5.46 7.02
N GLY A 152 17.20 6.22 6.03
CA GLY A 152 17.40 5.71 4.67
C GLY A 152 17.16 6.74 3.58
N MET A 153 17.14 6.28 2.34
CA MET A 153 16.91 7.10 1.15
C MET A 153 15.44 7.55 1.06
N PHE A 154 14.53 6.71 1.54
CA PHE A 154 13.09 6.93 1.53
C PHE A 154 12.62 7.18 2.95
N ARG A 155 12.21 8.41 3.23
CA ARG A 155 11.80 8.88 4.56
C ARG A 155 10.39 9.43 4.57
N GLY A 156 9.76 9.44 3.41
CA GLY A 156 8.44 9.95 3.22
C GLY A 156 7.35 8.89 3.27
N GLU A 157 6.30 9.13 2.54
CA GLU A 157 5.15 8.25 2.42
C GLU A 157 5.50 6.94 1.69
N TYR A 158 5.05 5.81 2.23
CA TYR A 158 4.88 4.59 1.46
C TYR A 158 3.46 4.55 0.93
N ARG A 159 3.31 4.32 -0.37
CA ARG A 159 2.01 4.23 -1.01
C ARG A 159 1.88 2.89 -1.73
N ALA A 160 1.02 2.02 -1.21
CA ALA A 160 0.52 0.88 -1.96
C ALA A 160 -0.43 1.38 -3.06
N VAL A 161 -0.46 0.71 -4.18
CA VAL A 161 -1.32 1.11 -5.31
C VAL A 161 -2.26 -0.05 -5.63
N ALA A 162 -3.55 0.24 -5.77
CA ALA A 162 -4.52 -0.63 -6.39
C ALA A 162 -4.88 -0.03 -7.75
N TYR A 163 -4.35 -0.62 -8.81
CA TYR A 163 -4.76 -0.27 -10.17
C TYR A 163 -6.14 -0.81 -10.46
N VAL A 164 -6.96 0.03 -11.09
CA VAL A 164 -8.30 -0.35 -11.49
C VAL A 164 -8.65 0.27 -12.85
N ASP A 165 -9.40 -0.44 -13.65
CA ASP A 165 -9.94 0.09 -14.90
C ASP A 165 -11.04 1.11 -14.65
N VAL A 166 -11.32 1.93 -15.66
CA VAL A 166 -12.39 2.94 -15.63
C VAL A 166 -13.74 2.32 -15.26
N ALA A 167 -14.02 1.11 -15.75
CA ALA A 167 -15.28 0.41 -15.50
C ALA A 167 -15.44 0.02 -14.02
N ASP A 168 -14.35 -0.34 -13.36
CA ASP A 168 -14.36 -0.87 -12.00
C ASP A 168 -14.09 0.20 -10.94
N TYR A 169 -13.68 1.41 -11.35
CA TYR A 169 -13.20 2.45 -10.45
C TYR A 169 -14.17 2.79 -9.31
N GLU A 170 -15.43 3.07 -9.63
CA GLU A 170 -16.42 3.44 -8.61
C GLU A 170 -16.76 2.28 -7.68
N GLN A 171 -16.77 1.06 -8.21
CA GLN A 171 -17.01 -0.15 -7.41
C GLN A 171 -15.82 -0.42 -6.49
N SER A 172 -14.61 -0.26 -6.98
CA SER A 172 -13.39 -0.39 -6.17
C SER A 172 -13.32 0.69 -5.09
N LEU A 173 -13.69 1.94 -5.39
CA LEU A 173 -13.80 2.97 -4.36
C LEU A 173 -14.81 2.60 -3.27
N ALA A 174 -15.99 2.11 -3.66
CA ALA A 174 -16.99 1.66 -2.70
C ALA A 174 -16.50 0.48 -1.85
N PHE A 175 -15.74 -0.46 -2.46
CA PHE A 175 -15.12 -1.55 -1.73
C PHE A 175 -14.15 -1.03 -0.66
N TYR A 176 -13.19 -0.20 -1.01
CA TYR A 176 -12.19 0.29 -0.07
C TYR A 176 -12.79 1.25 0.98
N ARG A 177 -13.66 2.17 0.57
CA ARG A 177 -14.25 3.17 1.44
C ARG A 177 -15.36 2.61 2.34
N ASP A 178 -16.31 1.85 1.79
CA ASP A 178 -17.55 1.50 2.48
C ASP A 178 -17.51 0.11 3.10
N ILE A 179 -16.84 -0.86 2.44
CA ILE A 179 -16.68 -2.23 2.95
C ILE A 179 -15.48 -2.30 3.89
N LEU A 180 -14.29 -1.90 3.43
CA LEU A 180 -13.07 -1.92 4.26
C LEU A 180 -12.98 -0.72 5.22
N ARG A 181 -13.86 0.29 5.09
CA ARG A 181 -13.92 1.50 5.93
C ARG A 181 -12.63 2.30 5.97
N LEU A 182 -11.87 2.31 4.88
CA LEU A 182 -10.69 3.12 4.81
C LEU A 182 -11.05 4.60 4.75
N ARG A 183 -10.27 5.43 5.43
CA ARG A 183 -10.50 6.87 5.49
C ARG A 183 -9.81 7.56 4.31
N ALA A 184 -10.60 8.15 3.41
CA ALA A 184 -10.08 8.97 2.33
C ALA A 184 -9.35 10.21 2.89
N CYS A 185 -8.16 10.52 2.37
CA CYS A 185 -7.38 11.68 2.76
C CYS A 185 -7.08 12.62 1.58
N TYR A 186 -7.08 12.11 0.36
CA TYR A 186 -6.82 12.91 -0.83
C TYR A 186 -7.51 12.33 -2.06
N THR A 187 -7.97 13.20 -2.95
CA THR A 187 -8.62 12.83 -4.20
C THR A 187 -8.12 13.74 -5.31
N TRP A 188 -7.88 13.20 -6.47
CA TRP A 188 -7.53 13.97 -7.65
C TRP A 188 -8.25 13.40 -8.88
N ASP A 189 -8.61 14.28 -9.82
CA ASP A 189 -9.34 13.94 -11.03
C ASP A 189 -8.89 14.87 -12.16
N TYR A 190 -8.25 14.30 -13.17
CA TYR A 190 -7.88 14.97 -14.42
C TYR A 190 -8.69 14.46 -15.61
N GLY A 191 -9.81 13.81 -15.33
CA GLY A 191 -10.75 13.24 -16.28
C GLY A 191 -11.00 11.75 -16.04
N THR A 192 -11.96 11.21 -16.78
CA THR A 192 -12.50 9.85 -16.53
C THR A 192 -11.46 8.72 -16.51
N LYS A 193 -10.31 8.94 -17.13
CA LYS A 193 -9.25 7.93 -17.26
C LYS A 193 -7.95 8.28 -16.51
N ASP A 194 -7.94 9.34 -15.72
CA ASP A 194 -6.77 9.78 -14.99
C ASP A 194 -7.22 10.39 -13.66
N ARG A 195 -7.48 9.55 -12.68
CA ARG A 195 -8.01 9.92 -11.37
C ARG A 195 -7.61 8.94 -10.29
N GLY A 196 -7.59 9.39 -9.05
CA GLY A 196 -7.22 8.57 -7.91
C GLY A 196 -7.84 9.02 -6.60
N HIS A 197 -7.98 8.05 -5.71
CA HIS A 197 -8.35 8.24 -4.31
C HIS A 197 -7.28 7.65 -3.41
N LYS A 198 -6.76 8.47 -2.50
CA LYS A 198 -5.81 8.04 -1.49
C LYS A 198 -6.51 7.84 -0.15
N PHE A 199 -6.21 6.71 0.48
CA PHE A 199 -6.72 6.30 1.78
C PHE A 199 -5.57 6.15 2.77
N VAL A 200 -5.79 6.59 4.01
CA VAL A 200 -4.88 6.32 5.13
C VAL A 200 -5.20 4.94 5.72
N ILE A 201 -4.17 4.20 6.07
CA ILE A 201 -4.29 2.88 6.70
C ILE A 201 -3.91 3.00 8.18
N GLY A 202 -4.88 2.74 9.05
CA GLY A 202 -4.67 2.78 10.50
C GLY A 202 -4.15 4.11 11.01
N SER A 203 -3.20 4.06 11.93
CA SER A 203 -2.52 5.22 12.53
C SER A 203 -1.13 5.48 11.93
N GLY A 204 -0.73 4.70 10.93
CA GLY A 204 0.61 4.77 10.32
C GLY A 204 0.69 5.75 9.16
N ASP A 205 1.89 5.88 8.61
CA ASP A 205 2.20 6.73 7.46
C ASP A 205 2.01 5.97 6.12
N GLY A 206 1.48 4.74 6.19
CA GLY A 206 1.13 3.95 5.02
C GLY A 206 -0.18 4.40 4.41
N THR A 207 -0.20 4.50 3.10
CA THR A 207 -1.41 4.84 2.35
C THR A 207 -1.66 3.84 1.23
N LEU A 208 -2.93 3.74 0.85
CA LEU A 208 -3.36 3.06 -0.36
C LEU A 208 -3.90 4.08 -1.34
N GLU A 209 -3.47 4.02 -2.59
CA GLU A 209 -4.07 4.78 -3.68
C GLU A 209 -4.82 3.84 -4.63
N VAL A 210 -6.12 4.04 -4.76
CA VAL A 210 -6.92 3.43 -5.82
C VAL A 210 -6.76 4.33 -7.04
N LEU A 211 -6.13 3.80 -8.08
CA LEU A 211 -5.61 4.56 -9.19
C LEU A 211 -6.18 4.06 -10.52
N CYS A 212 -6.80 4.97 -11.28
CA CYS A 212 -7.17 4.76 -12.67
C CYS A 212 -6.34 5.70 -13.55
N ARG A 213 -5.56 5.17 -14.51
CA ARG A 213 -4.72 5.99 -15.40
C ARG A 213 -5.01 5.72 -16.86
N LYS A 214 -4.80 6.78 -17.66
CA LYS A 214 -4.98 6.74 -19.12
C LYS A 214 -3.89 5.90 -19.80
N ASP A 215 -2.66 6.02 -19.32
CA ASP A 215 -1.53 5.27 -19.86
C ASP A 215 -1.46 3.93 -19.14
N PRO A 216 -1.45 2.82 -19.87
CA PRO A 216 -1.36 1.50 -19.24
C PRO A 216 -0.02 1.40 -18.51
N MET A 217 -0.08 1.30 -17.20
CA MET A 217 1.04 0.80 -16.40
C MET A 217 1.07 -0.72 -16.53
N PRO A 218 2.20 -1.37 -16.27
CA PRO A 218 2.24 -2.82 -16.18
C PRO A 218 1.14 -3.28 -15.22
N GLN A 219 0.16 -4.01 -15.74
CA GLN A 219 -1.01 -4.44 -14.98
C GLN A 219 -0.84 -5.91 -14.59
N GLY A 220 -0.71 -6.13 -13.31
CA GLY A 220 -0.97 -7.40 -12.66
C GLY A 220 -2.04 -7.16 -11.59
N ASN A 221 -2.60 -8.21 -11.05
CA ASN A 221 -3.42 -8.09 -9.86
C ASN A 221 -2.49 -7.90 -8.67
N GLU A 222 -2.61 -6.79 -7.97
CA GLU A 222 -1.83 -6.51 -6.78
C GLU A 222 -2.22 -7.43 -5.63
N THR A 223 -1.26 -7.72 -4.76
CA THR A 223 -1.53 -8.32 -3.45
C THR A 223 -1.24 -7.30 -2.35
N LEU A 224 -2.30 -6.83 -1.73
CA LEU A 224 -2.30 -5.84 -0.65
C LEU A 224 -2.58 -6.55 0.67
N MET A 225 -1.75 -6.34 1.69
CA MET A 225 -1.94 -6.91 3.01
C MET A 225 -2.22 -5.82 4.04
N PHE A 226 -3.25 -6.01 4.85
CA PHE A 226 -3.66 -5.11 5.91
C PHE A 226 -3.66 -5.84 7.25
N GLU A 227 -3.00 -5.26 8.25
CA GLU A 227 -3.02 -5.78 9.61
C GLU A 227 -4.30 -5.34 10.34
N ALA A 228 -5.09 -6.30 10.79
CA ALA A 228 -6.26 -6.08 11.64
C ALA A 228 -5.97 -6.48 13.10
N GLN A 229 -6.74 -5.97 14.05
CA GLN A 229 -6.66 -6.40 15.46
C GLN A 229 -6.98 -7.87 15.61
N ASP A 230 -8.00 -8.32 14.90
CA ASP A 230 -8.50 -9.70 14.89
C ASP A 230 -9.11 -9.99 13.52
N ALA A 231 -8.53 -10.93 12.80
CA ALA A 231 -8.93 -11.24 11.43
C ALA A 231 -10.32 -11.88 11.37
N ASP A 232 -10.68 -12.74 12.32
CA ASP A 232 -12.00 -13.39 12.34
C ASP A 232 -13.12 -12.37 12.59
N SER A 233 -12.96 -11.50 13.59
CA SER A 233 -13.91 -10.41 13.86
C SER A 233 -14.03 -9.43 12.69
N CYS A 234 -12.90 -9.13 12.02
CA CYS A 234 -12.89 -8.29 10.83
C CYS A 234 -13.67 -8.95 9.69
N PHE A 235 -13.44 -10.24 9.44
CA PHE A 235 -14.17 -11.03 8.44
C PHE A 235 -15.68 -11.01 8.70
N GLU A 236 -16.11 -11.33 9.92
CA GLU A 236 -17.52 -11.28 10.27
C GLU A 236 -18.15 -9.90 10.05
N ALA A 237 -17.44 -8.83 10.41
CA ALA A 237 -17.92 -7.47 10.26
C ALA A 237 -18.04 -7.06 8.78
N ILE A 238 -17.11 -7.50 7.94
CA ILE A 238 -17.17 -7.32 6.49
C ILE A 238 -18.33 -8.11 5.92
N MET A 239 -18.46 -9.40 6.27
CA MET A 239 -19.52 -10.27 5.73
C MET A 239 -20.93 -9.83 6.11
N LYS A 240 -21.12 -9.17 7.26
CA LYS A 240 -22.41 -8.55 7.62
C LYS A 240 -22.83 -7.42 6.68
N LYS A 241 -21.87 -6.80 5.99
CA LYS A 241 -22.09 -5.74 5.00
C LYS A 241 -21.89 -6.23 3.57
N ALA A 242 -21.44 -7.47 3.43
CA ALA A 242 -21.15 -8.05 2.14
C ALA A 242 -22.36 -7.95 1.21
N GLY A 243 -22.10 -7.42 0.05
CA GLY A 243 -22.95 -7.38 -1.11
C GLY A 243 -22.18 -7.90 -2.32
N PRO A 244 -22.61 -7.58 -3.51
CA PRO A 244 -21.96 -8.06 -4.74
C PRO A 244 -20.51 -7.56 -4.91
N LEU A 245 -20.08 -6.59 -4.11
CA LEU A 245 -18.71 -6.04 -4.15
C LEU A 245 -17.68 -6.90 -3.38
N VAL A 246 -18.13 -7.90 -2.60
CA VAL A 246 -17.24 -8.72 -1.78
C VAL A 246 -17.19 -10.13 -2.36
N GLN A 247 -16.03 -10.48 -2.89
CA GLN A 247 -15.72 -11.85 -3.29
C GLN A 247 -14.68 -12.42 -2.32
N VAL A 248 -15.04 -13.51 -1.62
CA VAL A 248 -14.13 -14.22 -0.73
C VAL A 248 -13.33 -15.20 -1.56
N LEU A 249 -12.02 -15.03 -1.61
CA LEU A 249 -11.10 -15.97 -2.25
C LEU A 249 -10.66 -17.05 -1.26
N GLN A 250 -10.41 -16.68 -0.01
CA GLN A 250 -10.02 -17.59 1.05
C GLN A 250 -10.67 -17.14 2.37
N GLU A 251 -11.45 -18.03 2.98
CA GLU A 251 -12.00 -17.81 4.33
C GLU A 251 -10.90 -17.80 5.41
N PRO A 252 -11.18 -17.31 6.64
CA PRO A 252 -10.18 -17.22 7.69
C PRO A 252 -9.47 -18.55 7.98
N TYR A 253 -8.14 -18.53 7.91
CA TYR A 253 -7.26 -19.68 8.13
C TYR A 253 -6.04 -19.30 8.98
N GLY A 254 -5.47 -20.29 9.67
CA GLY A 254 -4.20 -20.14 10.40
C GLY A 254 -3.02 -20.32 9.47
N CYS A 255 -2.06 -19.39 9.53
CA CYS A 255 -0.78 -19.50 8.82
C CYS A 255 0.27 -20.22 9.68
N LYS A 256 1.33 -20.74 9.04
CA LYS A 256 2.41 -21.46 9.75
C LYS A 256 3.21 -20.57 10.70
N ASP A 257 3.25 -19.29 10.43
CA ASP A 257 3.94 -18.26 11.25
C ASP A 257 3.15 -17.80 12.47
N GLY A 258 1.98 -18.42 12.72
CA GLY A 258 1.11 -18.06 13.85
C GLY A 258 0.18 -16.88 13.54
N THR A 259 0.09 -16.42 12.30
CA THR A 259 -0.90 -15.42 11.92
C THR A 259 -2.23 -16.05 11.56
N ARG A 260 -3.31 -15.27 11.68
CA ARG A 260 -4.65 -15.59 11.19
C ARG A 260 -4.95 -14.68 10.00
N ALA A 261 -5.39 -15.22 8.87
CA ALA A 261 -5.61 -14.42 7.68
C ALA A 261 -6.83 -14.88 6.88
N PHE A 262 -7.36 -13.98 6.06
CA PHE A 262 -8.33 -14.28 4.99
C PHE A 262 -8.03 -13.41 3.78
N THR A 263 -8.57 -13.80 2.62
CA THR A 263 -8.33 -13.08 1.36
C THR A 263 -9.64 -12.77 0.66
N LEU A 264 -9.79 -11.51 0.27
CA LEU A 264 -10.85 -11.01 -0.58
C LEU A 264 -10.29 -10.65 -1.95
N LEU A 265 -11.14 -10.59 -2.96
CA LEU A 265 -10.87 -9.88 -4.20
C LEU A 265 -11.60 -8.55 -4.17
N ASP A 266 -10.93 -7.49 -4.60
CA ASP A 266 -11.60 -6.24 -4.93
C ASP A 266 -12.36 -6.38 -6.27
N PRO A 267 -13.21 -5.43 -6.65
CA PRO A 267 -13.97 -5.51 -7.90
C PRO A 267 -13.14 -5.64 -9.17
N HIS A 268 -11.86 -5.22 -9.15
CA HIS A 268 -10.93 -5.34 -10.28
C HIS A 268 -10.15 -6.67 -10.26
N GLY A 269 -10.16 -7.39 -9.15
CA GLY A 269 -9.47 -8.66 -8.98
C GLY A 269 -8.14 -8.58 -8.23
N ASN A 270 -7.83 -7.44 -7.60
CA ASN A 270 -6.69 -7.33 -6.70
C ASN A 270 -6.93 -8.18 -5.45
N HIS A 271 -5.90 -8.85 -4.98
CA HIS A 271 -5.95 -9.64 -3.74
C HIS A 271 -5.79 -8.74 -2.52
N VAL A 272 -6.76 -8.79 -1.65
CA VAL A 272 -6.78 -8.06 -0.39
C VAL A 272 -6.69 -9.06 0.75
N VAL A 273 -5.50 -9.22 1.31
CA VAL A 273 -5.22 -10.12 2.43
C VAL A 273 -5.34 -9.33 3.73
N ILE A 274 -6.22 -9.79 4.60
CA ILE A 274 -6.38 -9.21 5.93
C ILE A 274 -5.88 -10.23 6.93
N TYR A 275 -4.94 -9.83 7.79
CA TYR A 275 -4.29 -10.73 8.73
C TYR A 275 -4.22 -10.12 10.14
N SER A 276 -4.07 -10.97 11.14
CA SER A 276 -3.76 -10.59 12.52
C SER A 276 -2.74 -11.56 13.11
N GLU A 277 -1.87 -11.06 13.98
CA GLU A 277 -1.03 -11.91 14.80
C GLU A 277 -1.90 -12.61 15.87
N GLN A 278 -1.77 -13.92 16.01
CA GLN A 278 -2.38 -14.64 17.13
C GLN A 278 -1.57 -14.33 18.38
N ARG A 279 -2.18 -13.61 19.32
CA ARG A 279 -1.61 -13.29 20.64
C ARG A 279 -1.85 -14.43 21.61
#